data_b5797622c8eb48f43042165519ec37d2
#
_entry.id   b5797622c8eb48f43042165519ec37d2
#
_cell.length_a   1.000
_cell.length_b   1.000
_cell.length_c   1.000
_cell.angle_alpha   90.00
_cell.angle_beta   90.00
_cell.angle_gamma   90.00
#
_symmetry.space_group_name_H-M   'P 1'
#
loop_
_entity.id
_entity.type
_entity.pdbx_description
1 polymer ?
#
loop_
_entity_poly.entity_id
_entity_poly.type
_entity_poly.pdbx_seq_one_letter_code
_entity_poly.pdbx_strand_id
1 'polypeptide(L)'
;MITGMNLNNVRIFLYRGSCDLRRSFDRLALMVTEELHEDPLKGDWFVFLNVNKTKLKVLYWDNDGYALWYKRLEAGRFVIPEDGNILDRSAWANLLEGIEVNVIKRQPRYRRESSKIS
;
A
#
# COMPACT_ATOMS: atom_id res chain seq x y z
N MET A 1 -10.64 5.02 5.42
CA MET A 1 -9.44 4.30 5.81
C MET A 1 -9.80 2.91 6.26
N ILE A 2 -8.89 1.98 6.10
CA ILE A 2 -9.18 0.58 6.42
C ILE A 2 -8.92 0.23 7.87
N THR A 3 -8.84 1.21 8.74
CA THR A 3 -8.80 0.95 10.17
C THR A 3 -10.14 0.39 10.63
N GLY A 4 -10.11 -0.39 11.66
CA GLY A 4 -11.31 -1.04 12.16
C GLY A 4 -11.60 -2.38 11.57
N MET A 5 -10.92 -2.75 10.48
CA MET A 5 -11.05 -4.08 9.95
C MET A 5 -10.31 -5.08 10.83
N ASN A 6 -10.89 -6.26 10.96
CA ASN A 6 -10.27 -7.30 11.74
C ASN A 6 -9.16 -7.97 10.93
N LEU A 7 -7.92 -7.71 11.29
CA LEU A 7 -6.78 -8.26 10.57
C LEU A 7 -6.45 -9.69 10.95
N ASN A 8 -7.11 -10.26 11.93
CA ASN A 8 -6.73 -11.58 12.41
C ASN A 8 -6.94 -12.67 11.37
N ASN A 9 -7.93 -12.48 10.51
CA ASN A 9 -8.26 -13.48 9.49
C ASN A 9 -7.90 -13.00 8.09
N VAL A 10 -7.10 -11.96 7.98
CA VAL A 10 -6.77 -11.35 6.69
C VAL A 10 -5.28 -11.51 6.47
N ARG A 11 -4.93 -12.06 5.32
CA ARG A 11 -3.53 -12.07 4.88
C ARG A 11 -3.30 -10.82 4.06
N ILE A 12 -2.11 -10.24 4.22
CA ILE A 12 -1.74 -9.03 3.49
C ILE A 12 -0.61 -9.40 2.56
N PHE A 13 -0.90 -9.38 1.27
CA PHE A 13 0.08 -9.74 0.24
C PHE A 13 0.70 -8.48 -0.34
N LEU A 14 2.00 -8.52 -0.56
CA LEU A 14 2.74 -7.45 -1.20
C LEU A 14 3.12 -7.87 -2.62
N TYR A 15 2.66 -7.10 -3.60
CA TYR A 15 3.13 -7.28 -4.97
C TYR A 15 4.48 -6.57 -5.09
N ARG A 16 5.54 -7.34 -5.35
CA ARG A 16 6.88 -6.78 -5.29
C ARG A 16 7.32 -6.06 -6.55
N GLY A 17 6.68 -6.30 -7.67
CA GLY A 17 6.95 -5.54 -8.86
C GLY A 17 6.42 -4.12 -8.74
N SER A 18 6.93 -3.22 -9.56
CA SER A 18 6.30 -1.91 -9.64
C SER A 18 4.99 -2.03 -10.38
N CYS A 19 4.04 -1.18 -10.03
CA CYS A 19 2.71 -1.21 -10.60
C CYS A 19 2.32 0.19 -11.05
N ASP A 20 1.68 0.25 -12.21
CA ASP A 20 1.06 1.49 -12.67
C ASP A 20 -0.22 1.69 -11.86
N LEU A 21 -0.20 2.60 -10.92
CA LEU A 21 -1.32 2.80 -10.02
C LEU A 21 -2.47 3.59 -10.62
N ARG A 22 -2.42 3.89 -11.93
CA ARG A 22 -3.61 4.32 -12.65
C ARG A 22 -4.56 3.16 -12.86
N ARG A 23 -4.07 1.93 -12.73
CA ARG A 23 -4.91 0.73 -12.81
C ARG A 23 -5.88 0.73 -11.65
N SER A 24 -7.08 0.21 -11.92
CA SER A 24 -8.12 0.17 -10.92
C SER A 24 -8.54 -1.27 -10.67
N PHE A 25 -9.76 -1.45 -10.20
CA PHE A 25 -10.24 -2.71 -9.62
C PHE A 25 -9.96 -3.94 -10.47
N ASP A 26 -10.41 -3.92 -11.72
CA ASP A 26 -10.37 -5.14 -12.54
C ASP A 26 -8.95 -5.52 -12.92
N ARG A 27 -8.12 -4.52 -13.25
CA ARG A 27 -6.74 -4.81 -13.61
C ARG A 27 -5.93 -5.29 -12.41
N LEU A 28 -6.15 -4.69 -11.25
CA LEU A 28 -5.45 -5.13 -10.05
C LEU A 28 -5.90 -6.51 -9.62
N ALA A 29 -7.20 -6.80 -9.73
CA ALA A 29 -7.70 -8.13 -9.42
C ALA A 29 -7.12 -9.18 -10.37
N LEU A 30 -6.97 -8.81 -11.64
CA LEU A 30 -6.36 -9.72 -12.60
C LEU A 30 -4.91 -10.01 -12.25
N MET A 31 -4.17 -8.99 -11.82
CA MET A 31 -2.80 -9.19 -11.38
C MET A 31 -2.71 -10.11 -10.16
N VAL A 32 -3.68 -10.01 -9.25
CA VAL A 32 -3.72 -10.93 -8.11
C VAL A 32 -3.84 -12.37 -8.58
N THR A 33 -4.75 -12.61 -9.51
CA THR A 33 -4.97 -13.96 -10.04
C THR A 33 -3.77 -14.45 -10.83
N GLU A 34 -3.27 -13.63 -11.75
CA GLU A 34 -2.29 -14.09 -12.71
C GLU A 34 -0.86 -14.08 -12.17
N GLU A 35 -0.54 -13.12 -11.32
CA GLU A 35 0.85 -12.97 -10.89
C GLU A 35 1.08 -13.39 -9.46
N LEU A 36 0.10 -13.22 -8.59
CA LEU A 36 0.24 -13.68 -7.21
C LEU A 36 -0.38 -15.05 -7.00
N HIS A 37 -1.15 -15.53 -7.96
CA HIS A 37 -1.82 -16.85 -7.91
C HIS A 37 -2.70 -16.98 -6.67
N GLU A 38 -3.40 -15.89 -6.37
CA GLU A 38 -4.32 -15.83 -5.24
C GLU A 38 -5.71 -15.49 -5.75
N ASP A 39 -6.69 -15.72 -4.89
CA ASP A 39 -8.08 -15.42 -5.20
C ASP A 39 -8.42 -14.05 -4.63
N PRO A 40 -8.69 -13.05 -5.48
CA PRO A 40 -8.96 -11.70 -4.97
C PRO A 40 -10.30 -11.58 -4.23
N LEU A 41 -11.14 -12.60 -4.27
CA LEU A 41 -12.46 -12.54 -3.64
C LEU A 41 -12.50 -13.06 -2.21
N LYS A 42 -11.36 -13.51 -1.67
CA LYS A 42 -11.34 -14.12 -0.35
C LYS A 42 -11.26 -13.14 0.79
N GLY A 43 -11.13 -11.85 0.50
CA GLY A 43 -11.05 -10.86 1.55
C GLY A 43 -9.63 -10.53 2.00
N ASP A 44 -8.64 -11.16 1.43
CA ASP A 44 -7.26 -10.79 1.70
C ASP A 44 -6.95 -9.43 1.10
N TRP A 45 -5.95 -8.78 1.63
CA TRP A 45 -5.51 -7.47 1.14
C TRP A 45 -4.33 -7.64 0.22
N PHE A 46 -4.33 -6.86 -0.87
CA PHE A 46 -3.27 -6.92 -1.88
C PHE A 46 -2.71 -5.53 -2.07
N VAL A 47 -1.42 -5.38 -1.79
CA VAL A 47 -0.73 -4.10 -1.71
C VAL A 47 0.12 -3.91 -2.96
N PHE A 48 -0.09 -2.77 -3.63
CA PHE A 48 0.62 -2.41 -4.86
C PHE A 48 1.29 -1.06 -4.66
N LEU A 49 2.50 -0.94 -5.16
CA LEU A 49 3.28 0.30 -5.05
C LEU A 49 3.74 0.74 -6.43
N ASN A 50 3.83 2.04 -6.62
CA ASN A 50 4.46 2.58 -7.83
C ASN A 50 5.98 2.37 -7.76
N VAL A 51 6.66 2.69 -8.86
CA VAL A 51 8.11 2.42 -8.97
C VAL A 51 8.89 3.20 -7.92
N ASN A 52 8.48 4.41 -7.60
CA ASN A 52 9.20 5.25 -6.63
C ASN A 52 8.81 4.98 -5.19
N LYS A 53 7.82 4.12 -4.97
CA LYS A 53 7.33 3.77 -3.64
C LYS A 53 6.80 4.96 -2.86
N THR A 54 6.20 5.89 -3.59
CA THR A 54 5.58 7.07 -3.00
C THR A 54 4.07 6.98 -2.98
N LYS A 55 3.50 6.01 -3.70
CA LYS A 55 2.06 5.80 -3.78
C LYS A 55 1.78 4.33 -3.55
N LEU A 56 0.69 4.06 -2.86
CA LEU A 56 0.32 2.70 -2.49
C LEU A 56 -1.18 2.53 -2.66
N LYS A 57 -1.58 1.42 -3.25
CA LYS A 57 -2.98 1.02 -3.29
C LYS A 57 -3.13 -0.33 -2.62
N VAL A 58 -4.25 -0.51 -1.93
CA VAL A 58 -4.63 -1.79 -1.36
C VAL A 58 -5.97 -2.19 -1.95
N LEU A 59 -5.97 -3.33 -2.63
CA LEU A 59 -7.20 -3.90 -3.18
C LEU A 59 -7.69 -4.97 -2.23
N TYR A 60 -8.99 -4.95 -1.95
CA TYR A 60 -9.59 -6.02 -1.16
C TYR A 60 -11.06 -6.18 -1.51
N TRP A 61 -11.59 -7.37 -1.28
CA TRP A 61 -13.01 -7.65 -1.47
C TRP A 61 -13.73 -7.35 -0.17
N ASP A 62 -14.72 -6.46 -0.25
CA ASP A 62 -15.46 -5.99 0.90
C ASP A 62 -16.90 -6.46 0.77
N ASN A 63 -17.11 -7.72 1.09
CA ASN A 63 -18.45 -8.33 1.16
C ASN A 63 -19.19 -8.40 -0.16
N ASP A 64 -19.40 -7.28 -0.81
CA ASP A 64 -20.23 -7.21 -2.01
C ASP A 64 -19.56 -6.46 -3.14
N GLY A 65 -18.31 -6.07 -2.99
CA GLY A 65 -17.60 -5.37 -4.04
C GLY A 65 -16.14 -5.20 -3.71
N TYR A 66 -15.40 -4.79 -4.71
CA TYR A 66 -13.99 -4.45 -4.50
C TYR A 66 -13.89 -3.07 -3.88
N ALA A 67 -12.95 -2.92 -2.98
CA ALA A 67 -12.59 -1.64 -2.41
C ALA A 67 -11.11 -1.36 -2.67
N LEU A 68 -10.78 -0.09 -2.81
CA LEU A 68 -9.40 0.35 -2.95
C LEU A 68 -9.11 1.41 -1.91
N TRP A 69 -8.02 1.22 -1.19
CA TRP A 69 -7.47 2.25 -0.33
C TRP A 69 -6.21 2.78 -1.00
N TYR A 70 -6.09 4.08 -1.06
CA TYR A 70 -5.03 4.73 -1.84
C TYR A 70 -4.38 5.80 -1.00
N LYS A 71 -3.05 5.75 -0.93
CA LYS A 71 -2.31 6.74 -0.17
C LYS A 71 -1.10 7.21 -0.97
N ARG A 72 -0.89 8.51 -0.95
CA ARG A 72 0.29 9.13 -1.54
C ARG A 72 1.07 9.83 -0.44
N LEU A 73 2.37 9.54 -0.36
CA LEU A 73 3.23 10.23 0.60
C LEU A 73 3.67 11.56 -0.02
N GLU A 74 3.62 12.61 0.79
CA GLU A 74 4.09 13.92 0.36
C GLU A 74 5.60 14.06 0.55
N ALA A 75 6.19 13.22 1.41
CA ALA A 75 7.63 13.17 1.61
C ALA A 75 8.02 11.75 1.97
N GLY A 76 9.22 11.35 1.58
CA GLY A 76 9.71 10.02 1.89
C GLY A 76 9.13 8.96 0.98
N ARG A 77 9.36 7.73 1.34
CA ARG A 77 8.91 6.57 0.58
C ARG A 77 8.39 5.52 1.53
N PHE A 78 7.51 4.68 1.00
CA PHE A 78 7.07 3.51 1.75
C PHE A 78 8.23 2.53 1.92
N VAL A 79 8.35 1.99 3.13
CA VAL A 79 9.41 1.03 3.46
C VAL A 79 8.84 -0.37 3.34
N ILE A 80 9.42 -1.17 2.44
CA ILE A 80 8.95 -2.54 2.24
C ILE A 80 9.97 -3.51 2.84
N PRO A 81 9.51 -4.67 3.32
CA PRO A 81 10.44 -5.68 3.84
C PRO A 81 11.31 -6.22 2.73
N GLU A 82 12.47 -6.73 3.11
CA GLU A 82 13.47 -7.18 2.12
C GLU A 82 13.03 -8.42 1.38
N ASP A 83 12.29 -9.29 2.02
CA ASP A 83 11.86 -10.51 1.36
C ASP A 83 10.47 -10.91 1.82
N GLY A 84 9.92 -11.91 1.14
CA GLY A 84 8.58 -12.38 1.45
C GLY A 84 7.52 -11.60 0.70
N ASN A 85 6.40 -12.26 0.49
CA ASN A 85 5.25 -11.66 -0.19
C ASN A 85 4.07 -11.44 0.75
N ILE A 86 4.17 -11.92 1.98
CA ILE A 86 3.10 -11.78 2.95
C ILE A 86 3.61 -10.90 4.07
N LEU A 87 2.84 -9.87 4.38
CA LEU A 87 3.20 -8.92 5.43
C LEU A 87 2.51 -9.32 6.72
N ASP A 88 3.29 -9.45 7.79
CA ASP A 88 2.67 -9.58 9.10
C ASP A 88 2.25 -8.19 9.60
N ARG A 89 1.65 -8.15 10.79
CA ARG A 89 1.15 -6.89 11.32
C ARG A 89 2.23 -5.84 11.48
N SER A 90 3.39 -6.28 11.93
CA SER A 90 4.50 -5.37 12.17
C SER A 90 4.99 -4.78 10.85
N ALA A 91 5.16 -5.63 9.85
CA ALA A 91 5.60 -5.18 8.53
C ALA A 91 4.57 -4.24 7.90
N TRP A 92 3.28 -4.54 8.05
CA TRP A 92 2.22 -3.69 7.54
C TRP A 92 2.26 -2.32 8.21
N ALA A 93 2.39 -2.30 9.54
CA ALA A 93 2.44 -1.03 10.26
C ALA A 93 3.65 -0.20 9.83
N ASN A 94 4.81 -0.84 9.70
CA ASN A 94 6.03 -0.15 9.27
C ASN A 94 5.86 0.40 7.87
N LEU A 95 5.25 -0.37 6.99
CA LEU A 95 5.04 0.07 5.62
C LEU A 95 4.14 1.30 5.58
N LEU A 96 3.09 1.30 6.37
CA LEU A 96 2.15 2.42 6.40
C LEU A 96 2.78 3.71 6.90
N GLU A 97 3.69 3.61 7.86
CA GLU A 97 4.41 4.79 8.33
C GLU A 97 5.33 5.32 7.25
N GLY A 98 5.95 4.42 6.54
CA GLY A 98 6.58 4.62 5.27
C GLY A 98 7.50 5.79 5.11
N ILE A 99 8.22 6.20 6.13
CA ILE A 99 9.04 7.39 6.02
C ILE A 99 10.50 7.03 6.18
N GLU A 100 11.28 7.37 5.16
CA GLU A 100 12.72 7.20 5.23
C GLU A 100 13.36 8.40 5.88
N VAL A 101 14.11 8.14 6.91
CA VAL A 101 14.70 9.20 7.72
C VAL A 101 15.59 10.12 6.89
N ASN A 102 16.35 9.53 5.98
CA ASN A 102 17.26 10.34 5.15
C ASN A 102 16.52 11.37 4.33
N VAL A 103 15.37 11.00 3.78
CA VAL A 103 14.57 11.92 2.99
C VAL A 103 14.04 13.03 3.88
N ILE A 104 13.56 12.69 5.05
CA ILE A 104 13.03 13.67 5.98
C ILE A 104 14.07 14.70 6.36
N LYS A 105 15.27 14.27 6.62
CA LYS A 105 16.34 15.20 7.00
C LYS A 105 16.59 16.24 5.94
N ARG A 106 16.36 15.91 4.70
CA ARG A 106 16.64 16.84 3.62
C ARG A 106 15.45 17.67 3.23
N GLN A 107 14.30 17.51 3.89
CA GLN A 107 13.07 18.18 3.52
C GLN A 107 12.44 18.90 4.69
N PRO A 108 13.20 19.68 5.45
CA PRO A 108 12.63 20.28 6.65
C PRO A 108 11.53 21.29 6.35
N ARG A 109 11.57 21.96 5.22
CA ARG A 109 10.59 22.97 4.88
C ARG A 109 9.30 22.40 4.35
N TYR A 110 9.18 21.20 4.40
CA TYR A 110 8.08 20.56 3.79
C TYR A 110 6.81 20.69 4.58
N ARG A 111 6.52 21.72 4.89
CA ARG A 111 5.40 21.93 5.69
C ARG A 111 4.52 22.92 5.17
N ARG A 112 4.40 23.26 4.82
CA ARG A 112 3.70 23.91 4.49
C ARG A 112 3.18 24.63 4.70
N GLU A 113 3.79 25.07 4.65
CA GLU A 113 3.65 25.49 4.92
C GLU A 113 2.96 25.65 5.16
N SER A 114 2.95 25.59 5.34
CA SER A 114 2.56 25.36 5.34
C SER A 114 1.81 25.42 5.28
N SER A 115 1.89 25.79 5.38
CA SER A 115 1.54 25.54 5.20
C SER A 115 0.90 25.59 4.62
N LYS A 116 1.02 25.93 4.40
CA LYS A 116 0.90 25.76 3.92
C LYS A 116 0.42 25.51 3.83
N ILE A 117 0.45 25.81 4.09
CA ILE A 117 0.54 25.39 4.15
C ILE A 117 0.27 25.27 4.47
N SER A 118 0.27 25.86 4.69
CA SER A 118 0.35 25.47 5.17
C SER A 118 0.27 25.38 5.06
#